data_27c2061c050499224ac31d5439b000af
#
_entry.id   27c2061c050499224ac31d5439b000af
#
_cell.length_a   1.000
_cell.length_b   1.000
_cell.length_c   1.000
_cell.angle_alpha   90.00
_cell.angle_beta   90.00
_cell.angle_gamma   90.00
#
_symmetry.space_group_name_H-M   'P 1'
#
loop_
_entity.id
_entity.type
_entity.pdbx_description
1 polymer ?
#
loop_
_entity_poly.entity_id
_entity_poly.type
_entity_poly.pdbx_seq_one_letter_code
_entity_poly.pdbx_strand_id
1 'polypeptide(L)'
;AYFCDLTGDDLPELCSTISWGAGMVDNRVTIYDYANGARYELSDRGYFDFTLRFNEADGYLYVDKKKYNTDELVETGRLVFKNNCIQIEGFSNEAHQVFQAEILEDHNGYYLVKPVEGSWELNSADRIEVPIRNAHPSPEPEIGDVIEIEYSGEILETYPARIADVYGIKVIKETETWDLIPMVMVNGTLY
;
A
#
# COMPACT_ATOMS: atom_id res chain seq x y z
N ALA A 1 -13.90 4.95 16.92
CA ALA A 1 -12.51 5.32 16.62
C ALA A 1 -11.65 5.07 17.84
N TYR A 2 -10.39 4.73 17.63
CA TYR A 2 -9.41 4.39 18.65
C TYR A 2 -8.09 5.10 18.37
N PHE A 3 -7.32 5.36 19.43
CA PHE A 3 -5.94 5.82 19.31
C PHE A 3 -5.05 4.68 19.83
N CYS A 4 -4.09 4.24 19.03
CA CYS A 4 -3.10 3.25 19.41
C CYS A 4 -1.80 3.49 18.64
N ASP A 5 -0.67 3.18 19.26
CA ASP A 5 0.62 3.10 18.59
C ASP A 5 0.66 1.78 17.79
N LEU A 6 0.30 1.86 16.53
CA LEU A 6 0.25 0.73 15.62
C LEU A 6 1.58 0.55 14.87
N THR A 7 2.27 1.66 14.60
CA THR A 7 3.54 1.67 13.87
C THR A 7 4.76 1.36 14.75
N GLY A 8 4.64 1.53 16.06
CA GLY A 8 5.70 1.27 17.05
C GLY A 8 6.70 2.44 17.19
N ASP A 9 6.27 3.66 16.89
CA ASP A 9 7.09 4.89 16.99
C ASP A 9 6.82 5.71 18.27
N ASP A 10 6.07 5.14 19.23
CA ASP A 10 5.61 5.77 20.47
C ASP A 10 4.61 6.94 20.26
N LEU A 11 4.08 7.11 19.05
CA LEU A 11 3.04 8.10 18.74
C LEU A 11 1.75 7.38 18.29
N PRO A 12 0.57 7.84 18.74
CA PRO A 12 -0.66 7.12 18.44
C PRO A 12 -1.24 7.48 17.07
N GLU A 13 -1.59 6.47 16.28
CA GLU A 13 -2.43 6.61 15.09
C GLU A 13 -3.91 6.69 15.46
N LEU A 14 -4.67 7.41 14.66
CA LEU A 14 -6.14 7.39 14.71
C LEU A 14 -6.67 6.25 13.83
N CYS A 15 -7.18 5.21 14.45
CA CYS A 15 -7.80 4.06 13.78
C CYS A 15 -9.32 4.18 13.86
N SER A 16 -10.02 4.11 12.74
CA SER A 16 -11.47 4.29 12.71
C SER A 16 -12.17 3.46 11.64
N THR A 17 -13.42 3.10 11.91
CA THR A 17 -14.35 2.68 10.87
C THR A 17 -15.05 3.91 10.35
N ILE A 18 -15.10 4.09 9.03
CA ILE A 18 -15.84 5.13 8.36
C ILE A 18 -16.79 4.52 7.33
N SER A 19 -17.96 5.12 7.17
CA SER A 19 -18.88 4.79 6.08
C SER A 19 -18.66 5.75 4.93
N TRP A 20 -18.45 5.23 3.73
CA TRP A 20 -18.11 6.03 2.56
C TRP A 20 -18.95 5.66 1.35
N GLY A 21 -19.40 6.66 0.60
CA GLY A 21 -20.09 6.51 -0.66
C GLY A 21 -21.37 7.32 -0.75
N ALA A 22 -21.87 7.51 -1.98
CA ALA A 22 -23.14 8.15 -2.28
C ALA A 22 -23.90 7.23 -3.24
N GLY A 23 -24.76 6.38 -2.72
CA GLY A 23 -25.48 5.35 -3.48
C GLY A 23 -25.07 3.95 -3.05
N MET A 24 -23.83 3.54 -3.31
CA MET A 24 -23.24 2.36 -2.69
C MET A 24 -22.37 2.84 -1.52
N VAL A 25 -22.81 2.56 -0.29
CA VAL A 25 -22.09 2.93 0.94
C VAL A 25 -21.45 1.68 1.51
N ASP A 26 -20.15 1.70 1.66
CA ASP A 26 -19.37 0.65 2.29
C ASP A 26 -18.68 1.13 3.58
N ASN A 27 -18.44 0.22 4.50
CA ASN A 27 -17.68 0.48 5.72
C ASN A 27 -16.21 0.13 5.50
N ARG A 28 -15.33 1.06 5.87
CA ARG A 28 -13.89 0.97 5.69
C ARG A 28 -13.17 1.17 7.00
N VAL A 29 -12.03 0.52 7.16
CA VAL A 29 -11.09 0.84 8.23
C VAL A 29 -10.07 1.83 7.69
N THR A 30 -9.89 2.95 8.39
CA THR A 30 -8.95 4.01 8.04
C THR A 30 -8.01 4.26 9.20
N ILE A 31 -6.73 4.34 8.93
CA ILE A 31 -5.68 4.68 9.90
C ILE A 31 -5.00 5.96 9.44
N TYR A 32 -4.89 6.93 10.34
CA TYR A 32 -4.14 8.17 10.13
C TYR A 32 -2.92 8.17 11.03
N ASP A 33 -1.76 8.14 10.43
CA ASP A 33 -0.47 8.36 11.04
C ASP A 33 -0.10 9.84 10.90
N TYR A 34 -0.33 10.60 11.96
CA TYR A 34 -0.07 12.04 11.97
C TYR A 34 1.42 12.37 12.03
N ALA A 35 2.24 11.48 12.58
CA ALA A 35 3.68 11.68 12.68
C ALA A 35 4.34 11.70 11.30
N ASN A 36 3.92 10.80 10.43
CA ASN A 36 4.48 10.64 9.09
C ASN A 36 3.59 11.25 8.00
N GLY A 37 2.41 11.77 8.35
CA GLY A 37 1.45 12.33 7.38
C GLY A 37 0.82 11.25 6.49
N ALA A 38 0.88 9.97 6.90
CA ALA A 38 0.40 8.85 6.12
C ALA A 38 -1.07 8.51 6.44
N ARG A 39 -1.77 7.98 5.45
CA ARG A 39 -3.11 7.44 5.59
C ARG A 39 -3.17 6.07 4.95
N TYR A 40 -3.65 5.10 5.73
CA TYR A 40 -3.89 3.74 5.27
C TYR A 40 -5.39 3.47 5.24
N GLU A 41 -5.85 2.66 4.31
CA GLU A 41 -7.26 2.31 4.16
C GLU A 41 -7.42 0.83 3.81
N LEU A 42 -8.29 0.13 4.54
CA LEU A 42 -8.75 -1.20 4.21
C LEU A 42 -10.18 -1.08 3.67
N SER A 43 -10.38 -1.38 2.39
CA SER A 43 -11.67 -1.33 1.72
C SER A 43 -11.75 -2.36 0.60
N ASP A 44 -12.93 -2.91 0.38
CA ASP A 44 -13.22 -3.82 -0.73
C ASP A 44 -14.63 -3.51 -1.24
N ARG A 45 -14.68 -2.43 -2.03
CA ARG A 45 -15.93 -1.77 -2.39
C ARG A 45 -16.87 -2.68 -3.16
N GLY A 46 -18.02 -2.93 -2.57
CA GLY A 46 -19.11 -3.70 -3.17
C GLY A 46 -19.07 -5.20 -2.85
N TYR A 47 -18.01 -5.69 -2.20
CA TYR A 47 -17.89 -7.10 -1.81
C TYR A 47 -17.94 -7.29 -0.31
N PHE A 48 -17.18 -6.46 0.45
CA PHE A 48 -17.10 -6.58 1.90
C PHE A 48 -17.18 -5.22 2.60
N ASP A 49 -17.72 -5.28 3.83
CA ASP A 49 -17.69 -4.22 4.82
C ASP A 49 -16.64 -4.55 5.88
N PHE A 50 -15.80 -3.59 6.24
CA PHE A 50 -14.80 -3.74 7.29
C PHE A 50 -15.14 -2.88 8.49
N THR A 51 -15.18 -3.48 9.68
CA THR A 51 -15.45 -2.77 10.92
C THR A 51 -14.36 -3.03 11.94
N LEU A 52 -13.90 -1.95 12.58
CA LEU A 52 -12.85 -1.99 13.60
C LEU A 52 -13.46 -2.13 14.98
N ARG A 53 -12.92 -3.02 15.79
CA ARG A 53 -13.27 -3.16 17.21
C ARG A 53 -12.05 -3.35 18.09
N PHE A 54 -12.14 -2.87 19.32
CA PHE A 54 -11.15 -3.10 20.35
C PHE A 54 -11.53 -4.35 21.16
N ASN A 55 -10.54 -5.20 21.43
CA ASN A 55 -10.72 -6.36 22.30
C ASN A 55 -10.06 -6.08 23.68
N GLU A 56 -10.88 -5.92 24.70
CA GLU A 56 -10.44 -5.62 26.07
C GLU A 56 -9.62 -6.75 26.71
N ALA A 57 -9.79 -7.98 26.23
CA ALA A 57 -9.13 -9.14 26.82
C ALA A 57 -7.63 -9.20 26.52
N ASP A 58 -7.22 -8.74 25.35
CA ASP A 58 -5.82 -8.76 24.90
C ASP A 58 -5.25 -7.37 24.58
N GLY A 59 -6.11 -6.34 24.54
CA GLY A 59 -5.69 -4.96 24.31
C GLY A 59 -5.39 -4.61 22.84
N TYR A 60 -5.82 -5.44 21.88
CA TYR A 60 -5.56 -5.23 20.46
C TYR A 60 -6.81 -4.78 19.69
N LEU A 61 -6.55 -4.15 18.53
CA LEU A 61 -7.58 -3.83 17.55
C LEU A 61 -7.77 -5.02 16.59
N TYR A 62 -9.04 -5.32 16.33
CA TYR A 62 -9.46 -6.35 15.40
C TYR A 62 -10.30 -5.74 14.29
N VAL A 63 -10.25 -6.34 13.11
CA VAL A 63 -11.09 -6.03 11.97
C VAL A 63 -12.01 -7.20 11.72
N ASP A 64 -13.30 -6.92 11.64
CA ASP A 64 -14.31 -7.86 11.20
C ASP A 64 -14.63 -7.59 9.74
N LYS A 65 -14.41 -8.58 8.86
CA LYS A 65 -14.79 -8.59 7.44
C LYS A 65 -16.17 -9.18 7.33
N LYS A 66 -17.12 -8.42 6.82
CA LYS A 66 -18.52 -8.82 6.65
C LYS A 66 -18.91 -8.76 5.18
N LYS A 67 -19.86 -9.58 4.76
CA LYS A 67 -20.43 -9.43 3.42
C LYS A 67 -21.08 -8.05 3.27
N TYR A 68 -20.85 -7.44 2.12
CA TYR A 68 -21.36 -6.11 1.81
C TYR A 68 -22.87 -5.98 2.08
N ASN A 69 -23.22 -4.91 2.78
CA ASN A 69 -24.60 -4.54 3.15
C ASN A 69 -25.36 -5.62 3.92
N THR A 70 -24.62 -6.47 4.66
CA THR A 70 -25.18 -7.47 5.58
C THR A 70 -24.41 -7.45 6.90
N ASP A 71 -24.96 -8.14 7.91
CA ASP A 71 -24.22 -8.39 9.17
C ASP A 71 -23.50 -9.75 9.18
N GLU A 72 -23.47 -10.45 8.05
CA GLU A 72 -22.84 -11.76 7.96
C GLU A 72 -21.32 -11.63 8.07
N LEU A 73 -20.79 -12.07 9.20
CA LEU A 73 -19.34 -12.10 9.46
C LEU A 73 -18.67 -13.19 8.61
N VAL A 74 -17.65 -12.82 7.84
CA VAL A 74 -16.84 -13.73 7.03
C VAL A 74 -15.58 -14.12 7.76
N GLU A 75 -14.83 -13.14 8.24
CA GLU A 75 -13.54 -13.33 8.92
C GLU A 75 -13.35 -12.27 9.99
N THR A 76 -12.52 -12.60 10.98
CA THR A 76 -12.03 -11.67 12.00
C THR A 76 -10.53 -11.84 12.15
N GLY A 77 -9.78 -10.74 12.13
CA GLY A 77 -8.35 -10.78 12.33
C GLY A 77 -7.83 -9.57 13.09
N ARG A 78 -6.60 -9.69 13.61
CA ARG A 78 -5.94 -8.63 14.35
C ARG A 78 -5.33 -7.62 13.40
N LEU A 79 -5.62 -6.32 13.60
CA LEU A 79 -4.96 -5.23 12.88
C LEU A 79 -3.51 -5.12 13.32
N VAL A 80 -2.59 -5.16 12.39
CA VAL A 80 -1.14 -5.01 12.63
C VAL A 80 -0.51 -4.14 11.57
N PHE A 81 0.67 -3.58 11.89
CA PHE A 81 1.49 -2.84 10.96
C PHE A 81 2.79 -3.59 10.72
N LYS A 82 3.03 -4.00 9.48
CA LYS A 82 4.24 -4.76 9.10
C LYS A 82 4.67 -4.35 7.70
N ASN A 83 5.97 -4.22 7.49
CA ASN A 83 6.55 -3.87 6.18
C ASN A 83 5.97 -2.56 5.60
N ASN A 84 5.78 -1.55 6.46
CA ASN A 84 5.16 -0.26 6.15
C ASN A 84 3.73 -0.36 5.55
N CYS A 85 3.00 -1.42 5.91
CA CYS A 85 1.66 -1.68 5.43
C CYS A 85 0.76 -2.15 6.57
N ILE A 86 -0.53 -1.80 6.50
CA ILE A 86 -1.52 -2.41 7.37
C ILE A 86 -1.86 -3.82 6.88
N GLN A 87 -1.89 -4.76 7.81
CA GLN A 87 -2.24 -6.16 7.54
C GLN A 87 -3.23 -6.66 8.59
N ILE A 88 -3.97 -7.70 8.25
CA ILE A 88 -4.92 -8.32 9.16
C ILE A 88 -4.48 -9.76 9.41
N GLU A 89 -3.86 -9.98 10.57
CA GLU A 89 -3.50 -11.34 10.99
C GLU A 89 -4.74 -12.16 11.30
N GLY A 90 -4.89 -13.28 10.64
CA GLY A 90 -6.02 -14.20 10.81
C GLY A 90 -7.05 -14.16 9.70
N PHE A 91 -6.95 -13.25 8.74
CA PHE A 91 -7.66 -13.42 7.48
C PHE A 91 -7.03 -14.59 6.70
N SER A 92 -7.88 -15.33 5.99
CA SER A 92 -7.38 -16.36 5.07
C SER A 92 -6.41 -15.70 4.09
N ASN A 93 -5.19 -16.19 4.06
CA ASN A 93 -4.19 -15.72 3.11
C ASN A 93 -4.72 -15.97 1.69
N GLU A 94 -5.25 -14.96 1.06
CA GLU A 94 -5.21 -14.90 -0.39
C GLU A 94 -3.73 -14.93 -0.74
N ALA A 95 -3.35 -15.81 -1.65
CA ALA A 95 -1.93 -16.05 -1.93
C ALA A 95 -1.28 -14.74 -2.38
N HIS A 96 -0.50 -14.13 -1.48
CA HIS A 96 0.24 -12.92 -1.79
C HIS A 96 1.26 -13.25 -2.87
N GLN A 97 1.20 -12.56 -3.97
CA GLN A 97 2.20 -12.60 -5.02
C GLN A 97 3.16 -11.43 -4.86
N VAL A 98 4.39 -11.65 -5.29
CA VAL A 98 5.44 -10.65 -5.21
C VAL A 98 6.10 -10.52 -6.58
N PHE A 99 6.25 -9.30 -7.06
CA PHE A 99 7.02 -9.03 -8.25
C PHE A 99 7.84 -7.76 -8.11
N GLN A 100 8.79 -7.58 -9.02
CA GLN A 100 9.66 -6.40 -9.06
C GLN A 100 9.34 -5.55 -10.29
N ALA A 101 9.37 -4.24 -10.11
CA ALA A 101 9.08 -3.30 -11.19
C ALA A 101 9.87 -2.00 -11.02
N GLU A 102 10.21 -1.38 -12.16
CA GLU A 102 10.79 -0.05 -12.25
C GLU A 102 9.68 1.01 -12.22
N ILE A 103 9.83 2.05 -11.42
CA ILE A 103 8.91 3.19 -11.39
C ILE A 103 9.13 4.05 -12.63
N LEU A 104 8.11 4.20 -13.45
CA LEU A 104 8.12 5.05 -14.63
C LEU A 104 7.60 6.46 -14.33
N GLU A 105 6.55 6.54 -13.51
CA GLU A 105 5.86 7.79 -13.17
C GLU A 105 5.35 7.70 -11.73
N ASP A 106 5.42 8.84 -11.01
CA ASP A 106 4.83 9.01 -9.70
C ASP A 106 3.60 9.93 -9.80
N HIS A 107 2.47 9.42 -9.36
CA HIS A 107 1.20 10.14 -9.33
C HIS A 107 0.66 10.20 -7.90
N ASN A 108 -0.14 11.22 -7.61
CA ASN A 108 -0.76 11.35 -6.29
C ASN A 108 -1.73 10.18 -6.02
N GLY A 109 -1.22 9.12 -5.37
CA GLY A 109 -1.97 7.94 -4.95
C GLY A 109 -1.69 6.65 -5.70
N TYR A 110 -0.80 6.63 -6.71
CA TYR A 110 -0.31 5.42 -7.36
C TYR A 110 1.02 5.65 -8.09
N TYR A 111 1.80 4.60 -8.25
CA TYR A 111 2.93 4.56 -9.16
C TYR A 111 2.54 3.89 -10.48
N LEU A 112 2.98 4.45 -11.60
CA LEU A 112 3.00 3.72 -12.87
C LEU A 112 4.32 2.99 -12.97
N VAL A 113 4.28 1.67 -13.08
CA VAL A 113 5.47 0.83 -13.06
C VAL A 113 5.57 -0.05 -14.30
N LYS A 114 6.80 -0.48 -14.60
CA LYS A 114 7.11 -1.50 -15.59
C LYS A 114 7.68 -2.72 -14.90
N PRO A 115 7.05 -3.91 -14.96
CA PRO A 115 7.61 -5.12 -14.42
C PRO A 115 9.00 -5.40 -14.99
N VAL A 116 9.93 -5.90 -14.16
CA VAL A 116 11.27 -6.27 -14.62
C VAL A 116 11.23 -7.45 -15.58
N GLU A 117 12.26 -7.58 -16.40
CA GLU A 117 12.36 -8.68 -17.36
C GLU A 117 12.31 -10.05 -16.64
N GLY A 118 11.46 -10.94 -17.12
CA GLY A 118 11.21 -12.26 -16.53
C GLY A 118 10.07 -12.30 -15.50
N SER A 119 9.48 -11.18 -15.14
CA SER A 119 8.26 -11.13 -14.33
C SER A 119 7.08 -11.78 -15.06
N TRP A 120 6.30 -12.56 -14.33
CA TRP A 120 5.05 -13.15 -14.87
C TRP A 120 4.03 -12.07 -15.26
N GLU A 121 4.01 -10.95 -14.55
CA GLU A 121 3.11 -9.81 -14.73
C GLU A 121 3.27 -9.14 -16.10
N LEU A 122 4.44 -9.30 -16.77
CA LEU A 122 4.63 -8.87 -18.16
C LEU A 122 3.71 -9.57 -19.17
N ASN A 123 3.17 -10.75 -18.80
CA ASN A 123 2.16 -11.40 -19.63
C ASN A 123 0.81 -10.69 -19.60
N SER A 124 0.55 -9.94 -18.52
CA SER A 124 -0.68 -9.16 -18.36
C SER A 124 -0.53 -7.77 -18.96
N ALA A 125 0.56 -7.06 -18.65
CA ALA A 125 0.83 -5.74 -19.19
C ALA A 125 2.29 -5.30 -19.02
N ASP A 126 2.75 -4.41 -19.91
CA ASP A 126 4.04 -3.73 -19.82
C ASP A 126 4.02 -2.47 -18.94
N ARG A 127 2.82 -2.01 -18.57
CA ARG A 127 2.57 -0.86 -17.68
C ARG A 127 1.45 -1.18 -16.71
N ILE A 128 1.74 -1.04 -15.42
CA ILE A 128 0.82 -1.38 -14.34
C ILE A 128 0.69 -0.20 -13.38
N GLU A 129 -0.53 0.19 -13.05
CA GLU A 129 -0.83 1.11 -11.96
C GLU A 129 -0.79 0.36 -10.63
N VAL A 130 0.06 0.83 -9.71
CA VAL A 130 0.23 0.30 -8.35
C VAL A 130 -0.31 1.31 -7.36
N PRO A 131 -1.52 1.10 -6.80
CA PRO A 131 -2.08 2.01 -5.80
C PRO A 131 -1.27 1.98 -4.51
N ILE A 132 -0.93 3.17 -3.97
CA ILE A 132 -0.12 3.31 -2.73
C ILE A 132 -0.97 3.58 -1.48
N ARG A 133 -2.30 3.46 -1.59
CA ARG A 133 -3.24 3.82 -0.51
C ARG A 133 -3.02 3.06 0.79
N ASN A 134 -2.56 1.82 0.70
CA ASN A 134 -2.38 0.92 1.82
C ASN A 134 -0.91 0.57 2.08
N ALA A 135 0.00 1.02 1.21
CA ALA A 135 1.42 0.73 1.28
C ALA A 135 2.21 2.01 1.00
N HIS A 136 2.74 2.61 2.05
CA HIS A 136 3.64 3.76 1.94
C HIS A 136 5.07 3.27 2.13
N PRO A 137 5.87 3.19 1.06
CA PRO A 137 7.25 2.74 1.18
C PRO A 137 8.11 3.77 1.96
N SER A 138 9.04 3.28 2.75
CA SER A 138 10.05 4.09 3.42
C SER A 138 11.42 3.43 3.24
N PRO A 139 12.40 4.11 2.61
CA PRO A 139 12.32 5.46 2.06
C PRO A 139 11.29 5.57 0.92
N GLU A 140 10.83 6.81 0.66
CA GLU A 140 9.96 7.08 -0.49
C GLU A 140 10.76 6.87 -1.78
N PRO A 141 10.27 6.04 -2.73
CA PRO A 141 11.01 5.75 -3.94
C PRO A 141 10.94 6.89 -4.94
N GLU A 142 11.95 6.98 -5.78
CA GLU A 142 12.05 7.92 -6.89
C GLU A 142 11.76 7.26 -8.24
N ILE A 143 11.51 8.07 -9.27
CA ILE A 143 11.35 7.58 -10.66
C ILE A 143 12.65 6.92 -11.10
N GLY A 144 12.55 5.70 -11.64
CA GLY A 144 13.67 4.87 -12.05
C GLY A 144 14.13 3.87 -10.98
N ASP A 145 13.66 4.00 -9.74
CA ASP A 145 13.91 2.98 -8.72
C ASP A 145 13.20 1.67 -9.04
N VAL A 146 13.80 0.58 -8.60
CA VAL A 146 13.17 -0.73 -8.66
C VAL A 146 12.56 -1.06 -7.31
N ILE A 147 11.27 -1.31 -7.31
CA ILE A 147 10.49 -1.66 -6.13
C ILE A 147 10.03 -3.12 -6.19
N GLU A 148 9.91 -3.73 -5.04
CA GLU A 148 9.24 -5.00 -4.83
C GLU A 148 7.81 -4.73 -4.34
N ILE A 149 6.84 -5.34 -5.00
CA ILE A 149 5.42 -5.12 -4.77
C ILE A 149 4.80 -6.44 -4.33
N GLU A 150 4.20 -6.45 -3.13
CA GLU A 150 3.39 -7.55 -2.61
C GLU A 150 1.91 -7.23 -2.85
N TYR A 151 1.18 -8.14 -3.52
CA TYR A 151 -0.20 -7.89 -3.95
C TYR A 151 -1.06 -9.16 -3.95
N SER A 152 -2.38 -8.99 -4.18
CA SER A 152 -3.37 -10.08 -4.16
C SER A 152 -3.19 -11.13 -5.28
N GLY A 153 -2.37 -10.85 -6.28
CA GLY A 153 -2.26 -11.67 -7.49
C GLY A 153 -3.27 -11.30 -8.57
N GLU A 154 -4.22 -10.40 -8.27
CA GLU A 154 -5.20 -9.92 -9.24
C GLU A 154 -4.71 -8.66 -9.95
N ILE A 155 -4.67 -8.73 -11.29
CA ILE A 155 -4.38 -7.59 -12.17
C ILE A 155 -5.59 -7.37 -13.06
N LEU A 156 -6.18 -6.19 -12.94
CA LEU A 156 -7.34 -5.77 -13.74
C LEU A 156 -6.91 -5.47 -15.17
N GLU A 157 -7.63 -6.05 -16.14
CA GLU A 157 -7.38 -5.87 -17.59
C GLU A 157 -7.85 -4.49 -18.08
N THR A 158 -7.16 -3.44 -17.64
CA THR A 158 -7.30 -2.06 -18.12
C THR A 158 -6.03 -1.66 -18.87
N TYR A 159 -5.98 -0.45 -19.44
CA TYR A 159 -4.71 0.07 -19.98
C TYR A 159 -4.49 1.53 -19.51
N PRO A 160 -3.44 1.79 -18.71
CA PRO A 160 -2.55 0.80 -18.07
C PRO A 160 -3.32 -0.24 -17.25
N ALA A 161 -2.76 -1.45 -17.10
CA ALA A 161 -3.33 -2.45 -16.20
C ALA A 161 -3.25 -1.93 -14.75
N ARG A 162 -4.03 -2.50 -13.84
CA ARG A 162 -4.07 -2.03 -12.46
C ARG A 162 -4.09 -3.19 -11.48
N ILE A 163 -3.29 -3.10 -10.44
CA ILE A 163 -3.35 -4.02 -9.31
C ILE A 163 -4.60 -3.71 -8.48
N ALA A 164 -5.35 -4.76 -8.12
CA ALA A 164 -6.54 -4.63 -7.29
C ALA A 164 -6.15 -4.23 -5.86
N ASP A 165 -5.33 -5.06 -5.20
CA ASP A 165 -4.91 -4.88 -3.82
C ASP A 165 -3.41 -5.00 -3.65
N VAL A 166 -2.80 -3.96 -3.09
CA VAL A 166 -1.37 -3.89 -2.73
C VAL A 166 -1.24 -4.03 -1.23
N TYR A 167 -0.39 -4.96 -0.79
CA TYR A 167 -0.14 -5.26 0.61
C TYR A 167 1.20 -4.72 1.11
N GLY A 168 2.17 -4.51 0.22
CA GLY A 168 3.46 -3.95 0.56
C GLY A 168 4.22 -3.42 -0.65
N ILE A 169 5.04 -2.38 -0.42
CA ILE A 169 5.98 -1.84 -1.40
C ILE A 169 7.32 -1.62 -0.70
N LYS A 170 8.41 -2.10 -1.31
CA LYS A 170 9.76 -1.96 -0.78
C LYS A 170 10.72 -1.56 -1.88
N VAL A 171 11.55 -0.54 -1.65
CA VAL A 171 12.64 -0.18 -2.55
C VAL A 171 13.75 -1.24 -2.44
N ILE A 172 14.15 -1.81 -3.58
CA ILE A 172 15.19 -2.85 -3.64
C ILE A 172 16.42 -2.40 -4.42
N LYS A 173 16.26 -1.41 -5.31
CA LYS A 173 17.35 -0.81 -6.04
C LYS A 173 17.05 0.66 -6.24
N GLU A 174 17.87 1.51 -5.65
CA GLU A 174 17.83 2.95 -5.87
C GLU A 174 18.49 3.28 -7.23
N THR A 175 17.93 4.24 -7.94
CA THR A 175 18.54 4.79 -9.13
C THR A 175 19.78 5.59 -8.71
N GLU A 176 20.96 5.28 -9.30
CA GLU A 176 22.13 6.12 -9.10
C GLU A 176 21.85 7.49 -9.76
N THR A 177 21.45 8.46 -8.96
CA THR A 177 21.42 9.86 -9.40
C THR A 177 22.86 10.33 -9.52
N TRP A 178 23.33 10.47 -10.74
CA TRP A 178 24.59 11.16 -10.99
C TRP A 178 24.35 12.64 -10.68
N ASP A 179 24.74 13.06 -9.48
CA ASP A 179 24.91 14.49 -9.22
C ASP A 179 25.88 15.02 -10.27
N LEU A 180 25.36 15.88 -11.15
CA LEU A 180 26.19 16.63 -12.08
C LEU A 180 27.14 17.47 -11.23
N ILE A 181 28.33 16.92 -10.95
CA ILE A 181 29.42 17.71 -10.35
C ILE A 181 29.65 18.86 -11.31
N PRO A 182 29.38 20.11 -10.91
CA PRO A 182 29.56 21.23 -11.80
C PRO A 182 31.04 21.24 -12.21
N MET A 183 31.30 21.04 -13.50
CA MET A 183 32.65 21.15 -14.04
C MET A 183 33.15 22.58 -13.80
N VAL A 184 34.09 22.73 -12.88
CA VAL A 184 34.70 24.00 -12.57
C VAL A 184 35.85 24.21 -13.54
N MET A 185 35.75 25.25 -14.35
CA MET A 185 36.88 25.69 -15.18
C MET A 185 37.89 26.40 -14.28
N VAL A 186 39.05 25.82 -14.11
CA VAL A 186 40.19 26.46 -13.47
C VAL A 186 41.28 26.66 -14.56
N ASN A 187 41.64 27.91 -14.80
CA ASN A 187 42.68 28.29 -15.76
C ASN A 187 42.51 27.74 -17.20
N GLY A 188 41.24 27.61 -17.65
CA GLY A 188 40.95 27.16 -19.01
C GLY A 188 41.08 25.64 -19.26
N THR A 189 41.24 24.83 -18.22
CA THR A 189 41.28 23.37 -18.30
C THR A 189 40.07 22.79 -17.55
N LEU A 190 39.32 21.91 -18.20
CA LEU A 190 38.21 21.11 -17.59
C LEU A 190 38.78 19.99 -16.73
N TYR A 191 38.30 19.87 -15.50
CA TYR A 191 38.56 18.77 -14.57
C TYR A 191 37.27 18.15 -14.12
#